data_96e6b2e994469c9c31c4ec090c1de4e6
#
_entry.id   96e6b2e994469c9c31c4ec090c1de4e6
#
_cell.length_a   1.000
_cell.length_b   1.000
_cell.length_c   1.000
_cell.angle_alpha   90.00
_cell.angle_beta   90.00
_cell.angle_gamma   90.00
#
_symmetry.space_group_name_H-M   'P 1'
#
loop_
_entity.id
_entity.type
_entity.pdbx_description
1 polymer ?
#
loop_
_entity_poly.entity_id
_entity_poly.type
_entity_poly.pdbx_seq_one_letter_code
_entity_poly.pdbx_strand_id
1 'polypeptide(L)'
;MIKAREVAEYIGTVHHEINYTVQEGLDALRDVIYFIETYDVTTVRASTPMYLLARVIKSMGIKMVLSGEGADEIFGGYLYFHKAPTPQAFHEETVRKLSKLHMYDCLRANKSLSAWGVEGRGSFP
;
A
#
# COMPACT_ATOMS: atom_id res chain seq x y z
N MET A 1 -4.85 -10.28 -10.05
CA MET A 1 -5.68 -11.02 -9.09
C MET A 1 -5.39 -12.54 -9.07
N ILE A 2 -5.13 -13.21 -10.21
CA ILE A 2 -4.81 -14.67 -10.24
C ILE A 2 -3.69 -15.02 -9.25
N LYS A 3 -2.55 -14.33 -9.27
CA LYS A 3 -1.42 -14.59 -8.38
C LYS A 3 -1.72 -14.39 -6.89
N ALA A 4 -2.53 -13.40 -6.54
CA ALA A 4 -2.94 -13.20 -5.16
C ALA A 4 -3.79 -14.37 -4.63
N ARG A 5 -4.66 -14.92 -5.48
CA ARG A 5 -5.46 -16.09 -5.15
C ARG A 5 -4.62 -17.35 -4.98
N GLU A 6 -3.68 -17.62 -5.88
CA GLU A 6 -2.72 -18.72 -5.75
C GLU A 6 -1.95 -18.67 -4.42
N VAL A 7 -1.49 -17.48 -4.03
CA VAL A 7 -0.79 -17.29 -2.75
C VAL A 7 -1.74 -17.50 -1.56
N ALA A 8 -2.96 -16.95 -1.62
CA ALA A 8 -3.94 -17.11 -0.57
C ALA A 8 -4.33 -18.57 -0.35
N GLU A 9 -4.48 -19.34 -1.42
CA GLU A 9 -4.72 -20.79 -1.38
C GLU A 9 -3.54 -21.55 -0.77
N TYR A 10 -2.31 -21.20 -1.18
CA TYR A 10 -1.09 -21.83 -0.65
C TYR A 10 -0.93 -21.65 0.86
N ILE A 11 -1.20 -20.45 1.38
CA ILE A 11 -1.08 -20.14 2.81
C ILE A 11 -2.35 -20.47 3.62
N GLY A 12 -3.44 -20.88 2.95
CA GLY A 12 -4.69 -21.27 3.60
C GLY A 12 -5.48 -20.12 4.22
N THR A 13 -5.45 -18.94 3.63
CA THR A 13 -6.18 -17.76 4.13
C THR A 13 -7.59 -17.68 3.56
N VAL A 14 -8.49 -16.99 4.27
CA VAL A 14 -9.77 -16.55 3.73
C VAL A 14 -9.54 -15.32 2.85
N HIS A 15 -9.58 -15.53 1.53
CA HIS A 15 -9.29 -14.48 0.56
C HIS A 15 -10.51 -13.64 0.22
N HIS A 16 -10.42 -12.33 0.41
CA HIS A 16 -11.44 -11.36 0.01
C HIS A 16 -10.94 -10.54 -1.17
N GLU A 17 -11.64 -10.63 -2.28
CA GLU A 17 -11.31 -9.90 -3.52
C GLU A 17 -12.29 -8.74 -3.69
N ILE A 18 -11.78 -7.52 -3.57
CA ILE A 18 -12.59 -6.31 -3.65
C ILE A 18 -12.32 -5.63 -4.98
N ASN A 19 -13.37 -5.45 -5.75
CA ASN A 19 -13.35 -4.75 -7.04
C ASN A 19 -14.12 -3.43 -6.90
N TYR A 20 -13.65 -2.41 -7.58
CA TYR A 20 -14.35 -1.13 -7.72
C TYR A 20 -14.36 -0.69 -9.19
N THR A 21 -15.38 0.07 -9.57
CA THR A 21 -15.53 0.60 -10.91
C THR A 21 -14.69 1.89 -11.09
N VAL A 22 -14.44 2.26 -12.33
CA VAL A 22 -13.80 3.55 -12.64
C VAL A 22 -14.60 4.71 -12.05
N GLN A 23 -15.95 4.64 -12.11
CA GLN A 23 -16.80 5.68 -11.58
C GLN A 23 -16.67 5.80 -10.05
N GLU A 24 -16.71 4.70 -9.31
CA GLU A 24 -16.47 4.72 -7.87
C GLU A 24 -15.11 5.31 -7.50
N GLY A 25 -14.07 5.02 -8.29
CA GLY A 25 -12.77 5.62 -8.13
C GLY A 25 -12.78 7.14 -8.35
N LEU A 26 -13.45 7.61 -9.39
CA LEU A 26 -13.58 9.04 -9.69
C LEU A 26 -14.41 9.78 -8.62
N ASP A 27 -15.49 9.19 -8.16
CA ASP A 27 -16.36 9.76 -7.13
C ASP A 27 -15.62 9.90 -5.78
N ALA A 28 -14.69 8.99 -5.48
CA ALA A 28 -13.90 9.03 -4.26
C ALA A 28 -12.76 10.07 -4.27
N LEU A 29 -12.37 10.63 -5.43
CA LEU A 29 -11.15 11.47 -5.54
C LEU A 29 -11.15 12.66 -4.59
N ARG A 30 -12.28 13.34 -4.42
CA ARG A 30 -12.38 14.50 -3.54
C ARG A 30 -12.07 14.13 -2.09
N ASP A 31 -12.65 13.05 -1.61
CA ASP A 31 -12.44 12.55 -0.25
C ASP A 31 -11.01 12.04 -0.07
N VAL A 32 -10.50 11.30 -1.07
CA VAL A 32 -9.11 10.82 -1.05
C VAL A 32 -8.16 12.00 -0.90
N ILE A 33 -8.26 13.04 -1.74
CA ILE A 33 -7.40 14.23 -1.67
C ILE A 33 -7.51 14.91 -0.30
N TYR A 34 -8.71 15.01 0.24
CA TYR A 34 -8.93 15.59 1.56
C TYR A 34 -8.19 14.81 2.66
N PHE A 35 -8.33 13.49 2.69
CA PHE A 35 -7.73 12.67 3.74
C PHE A 35 -6.22 12.47 3.61
N ILE A 36 -5.71 12.38 2.37
CA ILE A 36 -4.25 12.24 2.16
C ILE A 36 -3.51 13.58 2.21
N GLU A 37 -4.26 14.71 2.21
CA GLU A 37 -3.73 16.08 2.31
C GLU A 37 -2.71 16.44 1.23
N THR A 38 -2.87 15.87 0.04
CA THR A 38 -2.05 16.18 -1.14
C THR A 38 -2.84 15.93 -2.42
N TYR A 39 -2.45 16.61 -3.49
CA TYR A 39 -3.00 16.43 -4.83
C TYR A 39 -1.94 15.91 -5.83
N ASP A 40 -0.83 15.39 -5.31
CA ASP A 40 0.16 14.71 -6.16
C ASP A 40 -0.47 13.52 -6.88
N VAL A 41 -0.33 13.49 -8.20
CA VAL A 41 -1.00 12.49 -9.07
C VAL A 41 -0.65 11.06 -8.67
N THR A 42 0.61 10.80 -8.37
CA THR A 42 1.07 9.45 -7.99
C THR A 42 0.46 9.00 -6.68
N THR A 43 0.46 9.91 -5.70
CA THR A 43 -0.10 9.63 -4.37
C THR A 43 -1.61 9.43 -4.45
N VAL A 44 -2.35 10.30 -5.13
CA VAL A 44 -3.81 10.19 -5.29
C VAL A 44 -4.18 8.87 -5.98
N ARG A 45 -3.52 8.54 -7.08
CA ARG A 45 -3.76 7.32 -7.84
C ARG A 45 -3.54 6.05 -7.01
N ALA A 46 -2.50 6.03 -6.20
CA ALA A 46 -2.20 4.87 -5.34
C ALA A 46 -3.09 4.81 -4.09
N SER A 47 -3.48 5.96 -3.54
CA SER A 47 -4.33 6.04 -2.34
C SER A 47 -5.80 5.70 -2.61
N THR A 48 -6.30 5.96 -3.81
CA THR A 48 -7.72 5.71 -4.13
C THR A 48 -8.14 4.25 -3.89
N PRO A 49 -7.45 3.23 -4.41
CA PRO A 49 -7.79 1.84 -4.09
C PRO A 49 -7.60 1.51 -2.60
N MET A 50 -6.60 2.06 -1.94
CA MET A 50 -6.38 1.86 -0.50
C MET A 50 -7.53 2.43 0.33
N TYR A 51 -7.99 3.62 0.00
CA TYR A 51 -9.12 4.28 0.64
C TYR A 51 -10.42 3.47 0.49
N LEU A 52 -10.71 3.01 -0.72
CA LEU A 52 -11.91 2.20 -0.99
C LEU A 52 -11.85 0.82 -0.32
N LEU A 53 -10.68 0.20 -0.31
CA LEU A 53 -10.44 -1.06 0.43
C LEU A 53 -10.63 -0.87 1.93
N ALA A 54 -10.08 0.20 2.50
CA ALA A 54 -10.21 0.52 3.93
C ALA A 54 -11.67 0.69 4.36
N ARG A 55 -12.51 1.26 3.50
CA ARG A 55 -13.97 1.35 3.70
C ARG A 55 -14.60 -0.04 3.90
N VAL A 56 -14.24 -0.99 3.04
CA VAL A 56 -14.75 -2.37 3.12
C VAL A 56 -14.23 -3.06 4.39
N ILE A 57 -12.93 -2.95 4.66
CA ILE A 57 -12.31 -3.50 5.88
C ILE A 57 -13.02 -2.98 7.13
N LYS A 58 -13.32 -1.69 7.18
CA LYS A 58 -14.08 -1.08 8.27
C LYS A 58 -15.47 -1.67 8.40
N SER A 59 -16.18 -1.88 7.30
CA SER A 59 -17.54 -2.47 7.31
C SER A 59 -17.55 -3.91 7.82
N MET A 60 -16.43 -4.63 7.73
CA MET A 60 -16.25 -5.97 8.29
C MET A 60 -15.96 -5.95 9.80
N GLY A 61 -15.90 -4.78 10.44
CA GLY A 61 -15.60 -4.64 11.86
C GLY A 61 -14.12 -4.77 12.23
N ILE A 62 -13.23 -4.85 11.23
CA ILE A 62 -11.79 -4.96 11.42
C ILE A 62 -11.22 -3.60 11.81
N LYS A 63 -10.39 -3.59 12.85
CA LYS A 63 -9.82 -2.36 13.42
C LYS A 63 -8.37 -2.13 13.02
N MET A 64 -7.66 -3.17 12.62
CA MET A 64 -6.24 -3.14 12.31
C MET A 64 -5.93 -4.09 11.15
N VAL A 65 -5.02 -3.68 10.28
CA VAL A 65 -4.52 -4.49 9.17
C VAL A 65 -3.00 -4.46 9.10
N LEU A 66 -2.42 -5.54 8.60
CA LEU A 66 -1.02 -5.56 8.18
C LEU A 66 -0.95 -5.14 6.72
N SER A 67 -0.03 -4.23 6.40
CA SER A 67 0.19 -3.72 5.05
C SER A 67 1.51 -4.26 4.49
N GLY A 68 1.52 -4.55 3.19
CA GLY A 68 2.72 -4.92 2.43
C GLY A 68 3.57 -3.72 1.99
N GLU A 69 3.26 -2.50 2.45
CA GLU A 69 4.06 -1.31 2.14
C GLU A 69 5.50 -1.49 2.66
N GLY A 70 6.48 -1.16 1.85
CA GLY A 70 7.90 -1.35 2.15
C GLY A 70 8.48 -2.68 1.64
N ALA A 71 7.65 -3.59 1.14
CA ALA A 71 8.14 -4.87 0.62
C ALA A 71 9.08 -4.71 -0.58
N ASP A 72 8.77 -3.80 -1.50
CA ASP A 72 9.60 -3.51 -2.67
C ASP A 72 10.97 -2.94 -2.29
N GLU A 73 11.02 -2.13 -1.26
CA GLU A 73 12.25 -1.54 -0.74
C GLU A 73 13.14 -2.60 -0.07
N ILE A 74 12.57 -3.56 0.65
CA ILE A 74 13.32 -4.58 1.36
C ILE A 74 13.77 -5.70 0.43
N PHE A 75 12.88 -6.16 -0.44
CA PHE A 75 13.14 -7.31 -1.31
C PHE A 75 13.64 -6.91 -2.71
N GLY A 76 13.89 -5.62 -2.95
CA GLY A 76 14.36 -5.13 -4.24
C GLY A 76 13.33 -5.31 -5.36
N GLY A 77 12.06 -5.07 -5.09
CA GLY A 77 10.96 -5.29 -6.02
C GLY A 77 10.91 -4.33 -7.20
N TYR A 78 11.58 -3.17 -7.13
CA TYR A 78 11.64 -2.23 -8.23
C TYR A 78 12.70 -2.63 -9.26
N LEU A 79 12.39 -2.45 -10.54
CA LEU A 79 13.28 -2.84 -11.64
C LEU A 79 14.68 -2.20 -11.59
N TYR A 80 14.82 -1.02 -11.01
CA TYR A 80 16.12 -0.36 -10.92
C TYR A 80 17.08 -1.07 -9.96
N PHE A 81 16.59 -1.81 -8.96
CA PHE A 81 17.45 -2.62 -8.09
C PHE A 81 18.25 -3.68 -8.85
N HIS A 82 17.68 -4.21 -9.95
CA HIS A 82 18.35 -5.20 -10.80
C HIS A 82 19.57 -4.63 -11.55
N LYS A 83 19.74 -3.29 -11.54
CA LYS A 83 20.88 -2.61 -12.14
C LYS A 83 21.99 -2.30 -11.13
N ALA A 84 21.87 -2.74 -9.89
CA ALA A 84 22.91 -2.54 -8.89
C ALA A 84 24.22 -3.23 -9.33
N PRO A 85 25.34 -2.50 -9.36
CA PRO A 85 26.61 -3.05 -9.85
C PRO A 85 27.22 -4.09 -8.91
N THR A 86 26.88 -4.03 -7.63
CA THR A 86 27.38 -4.95 -6.60
C THR A 86 26.28 -5.24 -5.56
N PRO A 87 26.35 -6.37 -4.82
CA PRO A 87 25.46 -6.63 -3.70
C PRO A 87 25.52 -5.53 -2.62
N GLN A 88 26.69 -4.93 -2.41
CA GLN A 88 26.87 -3.83 -1.47
C GLN A 88 26.07 -2.59 -1.90
N ALA A 89 26.16 -2.19 -3.18
CA ALA A 89 25.39 -1.07 -3.73
C ALA A 89 23.88 -1.32 -3.66
N PHE A 90 23.42 -2.56 -3.86
CA PHE A 90 22.04 -2.97 -3.67
C PHE A 90 21.60 -2.73 -2.20
N HIS A 91 22.37 -3.21 -1.24
CA HIS A 91 22.08 -3.06 0.17
C HIS A 91 22.04 -1.58 0.59
N GLU A 92 22.99 -0.77 0.18
CA GLU A 92 23.06 0.67 0.48
C GLU A 92 21.82 1.40 -0.05
N GLU A 93 21.37 1.09 -1.26
CA GLU A 93 20.16 1.68 -1.82
C GLU A 93 18.91 1.22 -1.08
N THR A 94 18.82 -0.03 -0.67
CA THR A 94 17.74 -0.55 0.17
C THR A 94 17.64 0.24 1.48
N VAL A 95 18.75 0.38 2.21
CA VAL A 95 18.81 1.15 3.46
C VAL A 95 18.42 2.62 3.23
N ARG A 96 18.93 3.23 2.15
CA ARG A 96 18.60 4.62 1.79
C ARG A 96 17.10 4.81 1.53
N LYS A 97 16.46 3.87 0.86
CA LYS A 97 15.01 3.93 0.58
C LYS A 97 14.20 3.75 1.86
N LEU A 98 14.52 2.74 2.66
CA LEU A 98 13.83 2.45 3.91
C LEU A 98 13.90 3.62 4.90
N SER A 99 15.05 4.27 5.02
CA SER A 99 15.21 5.42 5.93
C SER A 99 14.29 6.61 5.61
N LYS A 100 13.76 6.67 4.39
CA LYS A 100 12.86 7.74 3.93
C LYS A 100 11.42 7.30 3.70
N LEU A 101 11.11 6.01 3.89
CA LEU A 101 9.83 5.43 3.52
C LEU A 101 8.65 6.07 4.29
N HIS A 102 8.89 6.49 5.53
CA HIS A 102 7.91 7.18 6.36
C HIS A 102 7.40 8.51 5.76
N MET A 103 8.20 9.14 4.88
CA MET A 103 7.81 10.40 4.21
C MET A 103 6.95 10.19 2.96
N TYR A 104 6.82 8.96 2.48
CA TYR A 104 6.16 8.62 1.21
C TYR A 104 5.09 7.55 1.38
N ASP A 105 5.42 6.31 1.10
CA ASP A 105 4.45 5.22 0.95
C ASP A 105 3.73 4.86 2.26
N CYS A 106 4.44 4.81 3.38
CA CYS A 106 3.83 4.55 4.67
C CYS A 106 2.84 5.67 5.07
N LEU A 107 3.18 6.93 4.79
CA LEU A 107 2.29 8.05 5.07
C LEU A 107 1.00 7.95 4.24
N ARG A 108 1.10 7.60 2.96
CA ARG A 108 -0.02 7.38 2.06
C ARG A 108 -0.95 6.27 2.55
N ALA A 109 -0.39 5.10 2.87
CA ALA A 109 -1.14 3.96 3.38
C ALA A 109 -1.84 4.29 4.71
N ASN A 110 -1.10 4.88 5.66
CA ASN A 110 -1.63 5.26 6.95
C ASN A 110 -2.79 6.26 6.84
N LYS A 111 -2.66 7.30 6.03
CA LYS A 111 -3.72 8.29 5.83
C LYS A 111 -4.98 7.67 5.21
N SER A 112 -4.81 6.80 4.21
CA SER A 112 -5.93 6.12 3.56
C SER A 112 -6.69 5.19 4.51
N LEU A 113 -5.99 4.47 5.40
CA LEU A 113 -6.59 3.61 6.41
C LEU A 113 -7.23 4.41 7.54
N SER A 114 -6.54 5.43 8.03
CA SER A 114 -7.01 6.30 9.11
C SER A 114 -8.27 7.07 8.75
N ALA A 115 -8.49 7.37 7.46
CA ALA A 115 -9.73 7.98 6.97
C ALA A 115 -10.99 7.20 7.38
N TRP A 116 -10.86 5.89 7.57
CA TRP A 116 -11.92 5.00 8.00
C TRP A 116 -11.76 4.49 9.44
N GLY A 117 -10.80 5.05 10.19
CA GLY A 117 -10.50 4.61 11.55
C GLY A 117 -9.98 3.18 11.63
N VAL A 118 -9.24 2.74 10.61
CA VAL A 118 -8.51 1.47 10.59
C VAL A 118 -7.05 1.74 10.87
N GLU A 119 -6.45 1.02 11.80
CA GLU A 119 -5.02 1.09 12.09
C GLU A 119 -4.24 0.29 11.04
N GLY A 120 -3.30 0.92 10.36
CA GLY A 120 -2.37 0.25 9.46
C GLY A 120 -1.05 -0.03 10.17
N ARG A 121 -0.58 -1.28 10.12
CA ARG A 121 0.77 -1.65 10.54
C ARG A 121 1.56 -2.11 9.32
N GLY A 122 2.66 -1.42 9.06
CA GLY A 122 3.63 -1.85 8.06
C GLY A 122 4.28 -3.17 8.50
N SER A 123 4.70 -3.97 7.53
CA SER A 123 5.42 -5.22 7.81
C SER A 123 6.81 -4.97 8.43
N PHE A 124 7.22 -3.71 8.54
CA PHE A 124 8.56 -3.31 8.95
C PHE A 124 8.52 -2.12 9.92
N PRO A 125 9.42 -2.11 10.91
CA PRO A 125 9.53 -1.03 11.89
C PRO A 125 9.99 0.29 11.29
#